data_e634886ad350b00e70aaeb5347c4016d
#
_entry.id   e634886ad350b00e70aaeb5347c4016d
#
_cell.length_a   1.000
_cell.length_b   1.000
_cell.length_c   1.000
_cell.angle_alpha   90.00
_cell.angle_beta   90.00
_cell.angle_gamma   90.00
#
_symmetry.space_group_name_H-M   'P 1'
#
loop_
_entity.id
_entity.type
_entity.pdbx_description
1 polymer ?
#
loop_
_entity_poly.entity_id
_entity_poly.type
_entity_poly.pdbx_seq_one_letter_code
_entity_poly.pdbx_strand_id
1 'polypeptide(L)'
;DRQSGQYLGHPTTVLLEDGRTMLVVYPKGHGEGGIVLKRSDDGGLTWSDRLPTPGSWTTSKETPTIHRVVDASGTKRLIVFSGLYPIRMSVSSDDGGMWSELAPIGGFGGIVAMGSVVPLRTGPGQYLALFHDDGRFFDGGMKRTNPPTFTVYQTRSVDGGLTWSAPEAIITSSDVHLCEPGAVRSPDGRQLAILLRENSRQKNSHVMFSDDEGRTWSAPRELPPELTGDRHK
;
A
#
# COMPACT_ATOMS: atom_id res chain seq x y z
N ASP A 1 -9.16 11.33 -16.43
CA ASP A 1 -10.10 12.17 -15.70
C ASP A 1 -9.47 13.55 -15.51
N ARG A 2 -10.16 14.61 -15.92
CA ARG A 2 -9.73 15.99 -15.70
C ARG A 2 -10.87 16.78 -15.07
N GLN A 3 -10.63 17.36 -13.90
CA GLN A 3 -11.53 18.33 -13.31
C GLN A 3 -10.74 19.60 -12.98
N SER A 4 -11.23 20.74 -13.45
CA SER A 4 -10.60 22.03 -13.17
C SER A 4 -10.53 22.26 -11.66
N GLY A 5 -9.36 22.63 -11.14
CA GLY A 5 -9.12 22.88 -9.72
C GLY A 5 -9.05 21.65 -8.82
N GLN A 6 -9.13 20.42 -9.38
CA GLN A 6 -8.96 19.19 -8.59
C GLN A 6 -7.61 18.54 -8.86
N TYR A 7 -6.85 18.30 -7.82
CA TYR A 7 -5.67 17.44 -7.89
C TYR A 7 -6.11 15.98 -8.07
N LEU A 8 -5.53 15.32 -9.06
CA LEU A 8 -5.74 13.90 -9.36
C LEU A 8 -4.36 13.24 -9.37
N GLY A 9 -4.05 12.50 -8.35
CA GLY A 9 -2.76 11.85 -8.22
C GLY A 9 -2.81 10.59 -7.36
N HIS A 10 -1.65 9.97 -7.18
CA HIS A 10 -1.49 8.75 -6.39
C HIS A 10 -2.39 7.59 -6.85
N PRO A 11 -2.52 7.32 -8.16
CA PRO A 11 -3.32 6.18 -8.62
C PRO A 11 -2.59 4.87 -8.28
N THR A 12 -3.35 3.89 -7.82
CA THR A 12 -2.92 2.50 -7.78
C THR A 12 -3.83 1.64 -8.62
N THR A 13 -3.28 0.65 -9.30
CA THR A 13 -4.01 -0.18 -10.26
C THR A 13 -3.85 -1.65 -9.95
N VAL A 14 -4.83 -2.43 -10.41
CA VAL A 14 -4.76 -3.88 -10.44
C VAL A 14 -5.21 -4.38 -11.81
N LEU A 15 -4.49 -5.38 -12.35
CA LEU A 15 -4.86 -6.10 -13.55
C LEU A 15 -5.56 -7.40 -13.15
N LEU A 16 -6.71 -7.70 -13.76
CA LEU A 16 -7.44 -8.95 -13.53
C LEU A 16 -6.85 -10.12 -14.33
N GLU A 17 -7.37 -11.33 -14.07
CA GLU A 17 -6.85 -12.56 -14.68
C GLU A 17 -7.02 -12.66 -16.19
N ASP A 18 -7.97 -11.93 -16.77
CA ASP A 18 -8.16 -11.86 -18.22
C ASP A 18 -7.00 -11.16 -18.94
N GLY A 19 -6.05 -10.57 -18.15
CA GLY A 19 -4.89 -9.84 -18.67
C GLY A 19 -5.25 -8.55 -19.39
N ARG A 20 -6.47 -8.07 -19.27
CA ARG A 20 -7.02 -6.93 -19.99
C ARG A 20 -7.79 -5.97 -19.13
N THR A 21 -8.64 -6.48 -18.26
CA THR A 21 -9.43 -5.63 -17.34
C THR A 21 -8.56 -5.07 -16.24
N MET A 22 -8.61 -3.77 -16.05
CA MET A 22 -7.91 -3.07 -14.98
C MET A 22 -8.88 -2.25 -14.12
N LEU A 23 -8.59 -2.17 -12.84
CA LEU A 23 -9.21 -1.20 -11.93
C LEU A 23 -8.16 -0.22 -11.43
N VAL A 24 -8.59 1.02 -11.21
CA VAL A 24 -7.77 2.08 -10.61
C VAL A 24 -8.52 2.72 -9.47
N VAL A 25 -7.81 2.96 -8.37
CA VAL A 25 -8.27 3.80 -7.28
C VAL A 25 -7.32 4.97 -7.08
N TYR A 26 -7.87 6.13 -6.70
CA TYR A 26 -7.10 7.33 -6.37
C TYR A 26 -7.93 8.27 -5.47
N PRO A 27 -7.31 9.15 -4.68
CA PRO A 27 -8.02 10.12 -3.86
C PRO A 27 -8.49 11.31 -4.70
N LYS A 28 -9.51 12.02 -4.21
CA LYS A 28 -10.00 13.29 -4.81
C LYS A 28 -9.10 14.50 -4.51
N GLY A 29 -8.03 14.32 -3.78
CA GLY A 29 -7.05 15.34 -3.40
C GLY A 29 -5.66 14.76 -3.26
N HIS A 30 -4.69 15.55 -2.79
CA HIS A 30 -3.33 15.08 -2.54
C HIS A 30 -3.26 14.35 -1.19
N GLY A 31 -3.30 13.01 -1.21
CA GLY A 31 -3.31 12.19 0.00
C GLY A 31 -4.54 12.43 0.90
N GLU A 32 -5.64 12.91 0.34
CA GLU A 32 -6.87 13.19 1.08
C GLU A 32 -8.10 13.11 0.18
N GLY A 33 -9.27 13.06 0.81
CA GLY A 33 -10.55 13.04 0.10
C GLY A 33 -11.02 11.63 -0.28
N GLY A 34 -12.27 11.55 -0.69
CA GLY A 34 -12.93 10.27 -1.01
C GLY A 34 -12.24 9.51 -2.13
N ILE A 35 -12.32 8.19 -2.05
CA ILE A 35 -11.75 7.28 -3.04
C ILE A 35 -12.60 7.30 -4.31
N VAL A 36 -11.93 7.41 -5.45
CA VAL A 36 -12.51 7.24 -6.79
C VAL A 36 -12.11 5.87 -7.32
N LEU A 37 -13.08 5.19 -7.94
CA LEU A 37 -12.88 3.92 -8.65
C LEU A 37 -13.20 4.13 -10.13
N LYS A 38 -12.36 3.60 -11.01
CA LYS A 38 -12.61 3.50 -12.45
C LYS A 38 -12.16 2.15 -12.98
N ARG A 39 -12.72 1.74 -14.12
CA ARG A 39 -12.42 0.48 -14.79
C ARG A 39 -11.96 0.75 -16.23
N SER A 40 -11.04 -0.06 -16.67
CA SER A 40 -10.61 -0.20 -18.07
C SER A 40 -10.87 -1.63 -18.52
N ASP A 41 -11.33 -1.81 -19.74
CA ASP A 41 -11.53 -3.11 -20.38
C ASP A 41 -10.56 -3.33 -21.56
N ASP A 42 -9.51 -2.50 -21.66
CA ASP A 42 -8.55 -2.49 -22.77
C ASP A 42 -7.09 -2.35 -22.34
N GLY A 43 -6.76 -2.80 -21.12
CA GLY A 43 -5.39 -2.75 -20.60
C GLY A 43 -4.95 -1.36 -20.15
N GLY A 44 -5.89 -0.49 -19.81
CA GLY A 44 -5.61 0.85 -19.31
C GLY A 44 -5.51 1.94 -20.39
N LEU A 45 -5.82 1.60 -21.65
CA LEU A 45 -5.80 2.57 -22.76
C LEU A 45 -6.95 3.56 -22.64
N THR A 46 -8.14 3.07 -22.27
CA THR A 46 -9.31 3.91 -21.96
C THR A 46 -9.89 3.55 -20.59
N TRP A 47 -10.58 4.51 -19.97
CA TRP A 47 -11.13 4.35 -18.62
C TRP A 47 -12.58 4.81 -18.59
N SER A 48 -13.41 4.07 -17.86
CA SER A 48 -14.82 4.40 -17.61
C SER A 48 -14.98 5.78 -16.96
N ASP A 49 -16.19 6.26 -16.86
CA ASP A 49 -16.54 7.27 -15.86
C ASP A 49 -16.30 6.75 -14.44
N ARG A 50 -16.42 7.63 -13.44
CA ARG A 50 -16.30 7.25 -12.02
C ARG A 50 -17.41 6.27 -11.67
N LEU A 51 -17.02 5.11 -11.15
CA LEU A 51 -17.97 4.08 -10.73
C LEU A 51 -18.55 4.40 -9.35
N PRO A 52 -19.77 3.89 -9.05
CA PRO A 52 -20.32 3.94 -7.70
C PRO A 52 -19.40 3.25 -6.69
N THR A 53 -19.30 3.83 -5.50
CA THR A 53 -18.48 3.33 -4.40
C THR A 53 -19.28 3.30 -3.11
N PRO A 54 -18.92 2.46 -2.11
CA PRO A 54 -19.55 2.46 -0.80
C PRO A 54 -19.50 3.84 -0.12
N GLY A 55 -20.46 4.14 0.73
CA GLY A 55 -20.58 5.43 1.39
C GLY A 55 -19.35 5.80 2.22
N SER A 56 -18.75 4.83 2.91
CA SER A 56 -17.56 5.03 3.73
C SER A 56 -16.30 5.42 2.93
N TRP A 57 -16.26 5.17 1.61
CA TRP A 57 -15.12 5.58 0.78
C TRP A 57 -14.99 7.10 0.71
N THR A 58 -16.09 7.84 0.93
CA THR A 58 -16.06 9.30 1.00
C THR A 58 -15.32 9.83 2.24
N THR A 59 -15.13 8.98 3.25
CA THR A 59 -14.43 9.31 4.50
C THR A 59 -12.96 8.91 4.52
N SER A 60 -12.41 8.51 3.38
CA SER A 60 -10.97 8.20 3.25
C SER A 60 -10.13 9.45 3.53
N LYS A 61 -9.00 9.28 4.19
CA LYS A 61 -8.12 10.38 4.63
C LYS A 61 -6.70 10.27 4.07
N GLU A 62 -6.45 9.24 3.26
CA GLU A 62 -5.11 8.95 2.74
C GLU A 62 -5.23 8.38 1.32
N THR A 63 -4.08 8.28 0.66
CA THR A 63 -3.96 7.61 -0.63
C THR A 63 -4.45 6.18 -0.54
N PRO A 64 -5.50 5.80 -1.28
CA PRO A 64 -5.96 4.43 -1.31
C PRO A 64 -5.01 3.56 -2.12
N THR A 65 -4.91 2.29 -1.74
CA THR A 65 -4.18 1.27 -2.51
C THR A 65 -5.09 0.09 -2.82
N ILE A 66 -4.94 -0.51 -4.01
CA ILE A 66 -5.73 -1.66 -4.44
C ILE A 66 -4.82 -2.85 -4.72
N HIS A 67 -5.22 -4.03 -4.21
CA HIS A 67 -4.44 -5.26 -4.35
C HIS A 67 -5.34 -6.45 -4.68
N ARG A 68 -4.76 -7.43 -5.39
CA ARG A 68 -5.37 -8.74 -5.60
C ARG A 68 -4.81 -9.74 -4.62
N VAL A 69 -5.70 -10.53 -4.03
CA VAL A 69 -5.36 -11.60 -3.12
C VAL A 69 -6.12 -12.86 -3.48
N VAL A 70 -5.54 -14.01 -3.12
CA VAL A 70 -6.14 -15.33 -3.31
C VAL A 70 -5.99 -16.09 -2.00
N ASP A 71 -7.06 -16.66 -1.48
CA ASP A 71 -6.99 -17.48 -0.27
C ASP A 71 -6.52 -18.92 -0.55
N ALA A 72 -6.37 -19.72 0.51
CA ALA A 72 -5.90 -21.09 0.39
C ALA A 72 -6.84 -22.02 -0.41
N SER A 73 -8.10 -21.64 -0.56
CA SER A 73 -9.09 -22.38 -1.38
C SER A 73 -9.05 -21.96 -2.85
N GLY A 74 -8.28 -20.94 -3.21
CA GLY A 74 -8.25 -20.36 -4.54
C GLY A 74 -9.27 -19.27 -4.78
N THR A 75 -10.02 -18.83 -3.75
CA THR A 75 -10.98 -17.73 -3.87
C THR A 75 -10.23 -16.40 -4.03
N LYS A 76 -10.54 -15.71 -5.12
CA LYS A 76 -9.92 -14.43 -5.49
C LYS A 76 -10.71 -13.26 -4.93
N ARG A 77 -10.01 -12.23 -4.49
CA ARG A 77 -10.61 -10.99 -4.00
C ARG A 77 -9.76 -9.79 -4.39
N LEU A 78 -10.41 -8.66 -4.45
CA LEU A 78 -9.74 -7.37 -4.48
C LEU A 78 -9.89 -6.70 -3.11
N ILE A 79 -8.83 -6.05 -2.67
CA ILE A 79 -8.81 -5.32 -1.41
C ILE A 79 -8.39 -3.88 -1.69
N VAL A 80 -9.13 -2.93 -1.15
CA VAL A 80 -8.75 -1.50 -1.12
C VAL A 80 -8.45 -1.13 0.31
N PHE A 81 -7.28 -0.52 0.54
CA PHE A 81 -6.91 0.03 1.83
C PHE A 81 -7.06 1.55 1.86
N SER A 82 -7.37 2.09 3.03
CA SER A 82 -7.38 3.51 3.35
C SER A 82 -6.56 3.72 4.63
N GLY A 83 -5.53 4.54 4.53
CA GLY A 83 -4.57 4.78 5.61
C GLY A 83 -5.02 5.74 6.70
N LEU A 84 -4.04 6.29 7.39
CA LEU A 84 -4.08 6.99 8.66
C LEU A 84 -4.63 6.09 9.78
N TYR A 85 -5.21 6.65 10.82
CA TYR A 85 -5.71 5.88 11.96
C TYR A 85 -7.24 5.81 11.99
N PRO A 86 -7.80 4.62 12.17
CA PRO A 86 -7.17 3.31 11.95
C PRO A 86 -7.03 3.03 10.45
N ILE A 87 -6.10 2.14 10.07
CA ILE A 87 -6.09 1.61 8.71
C ILE A 87 -7.38 0.83 8.49
N ARG A 88 -8.06 1.12 7.38
CA ARG A 88 -9.33 0.48 7.02
C ARG A 88 -9.22 -0.26 5.69
N MET A 89 -10.05 -1.25 5.50
CA MET A 89 -10.07 -2.11 4.34
C MET A 89 -11.49 -2.28 3.81
N SER A 90 -11.62 -2.34 2.49
CA SER A 90 -12.83 -2.69 1.75
C SER A 90 -12.51 -3.86 0.82
N VAL A 91 -13.43 -4.82 0.67
CA VAL A 91 -13.22 -6.06 -0.07
C VAL A 91 -14.27 -6.19 -1.18
N SER A 92 -13.84 -6.69 -2.33
CA SER A 92 -14.70 -7.15 -3.42
C SER A 92 -14.39 -8.62 -3.73
N SER A 93 -15.45 -9.43 -3.94
CA SER A 93 -15.36 -10.84 -4.32
C SER A 93 -15.90 -11.11 -5.74
N ASP A 94 -16.16 -10.05 -6.50
CA ASP A 94 -16.77 -10.07 -7.84
C ASP A 94 -16.03 -9.14 -8.83
N ASP A 95 -14.69 -9.16 -8.76
CA ASP A 95 -13.81 -8.40 -9.65
C ASP A 95 -14.09 -6.89 -9.67
N GLY A 96 -14.50 -6.35 -8.51
CA GLY A 96 -14.71 -4.92 -8.31
C GLY A 96 -16.10 -4.42 -8.68
N GLY A 97 -17.06 -5.32 -8.91
CA GLY A 97 -18.47 -4.98 -9.16
C GLY A 97 -19.14 -4.41 -7.91
N MET A 98 -18.95 -5.08 -6.77
CA MET A 98 -19.43 -4.63 -5.46
C MET A 98 -18.30 -4.61 -4.44
N TRP A 99 -18.40 -3.69 -3.49
CA TRP A 99 -17.42 -3.49 -2.44
C TRP A 99 -18.07 -3.41 -1.07
N SER A 100 -17.42 -3.96 -0.06
CA SER A 100 -17.84 -3.74 1.33
C SER A 100 -17.56 -2.32 1.76
N GLU A 101 -18.21 -1.88 2.85
CA GLU A 101 -17.81 -0.64 3.52
C GLU A 101 -16.37 -0.76 4.07
N LEU A 102 -15.67 0.38 4.22
CA LEU A 102 -14.36 0.43 4.86
C LEU A 102 -14.48 0.07 6.33
N ALA A 103 -13.85 -1.01 6.76
CA ALA A 103 -13.78 -1.45 8.14
C ALA A 103 -12.34 -1.43 8.66
N PRO A 104 -12.10 -1.08 9.94
CA PRO A 104 -10.76 -1.16 10.55
C PRO A 104 -10.19 -2.57 10.49
N ILE A 105 -8.90 -2.70 10.16
CA ILE A 105 -8.18 -3.98 10.19
C ILE A 105 -7.48 -4.25 11.53
N GLY A 106 -7.46 -3.26 12.41
CA GLY A 106 -6.86 -3.31 13.73
C GLY A 106 -6.82 -1.95 14.39
N GLY A 107 -6.29 -1.88 15.61
CA GLY A 107 -6.10 -0.65 16.38
C GLY A 107 -4.79 0.06 16.04
N PHE A 108 -4.40 0.11 14.77
CA PHE A 108 -3.16 0.74 14.31
C PHE A 108 -3.39 1.57 13.04
N GLY A 109 -2.52 2.54 12.83
CA GLY A 109 -2.57 3.44 11.70
C GLY A 109 -1.24 3.53 10.96
N GLY A 110 -1.24 4.23 9.83
CA GLY A 110 -0.05 4.46 9.01
C GLY A 110 -0.33 5.24 7.76
N ILE A 111 0.73 5.64 7.10
CA ILE A 111 0.74 6.46 5.89
C ILE A 111 1.00 5.56 4.69
N VAL A 112 0.30 5.79 3.57
CA VAL A 112 0.35 4.96 2.35
C VAL A 112 0.18 3.47 2.69
N ALA A 113 -0.91 3.17 3.34
CA ALA A 113 -1.27 1.82 3.75
C ALA A 113 -2.26 1.17 2.76
N MET A 114 -1.96 -0.03 2.21
CA MET A 114 -0.66 -0.70 2.30
C MET A 114 0.15 -0.36 1.06
N GLY A 115 1.39 0.11 1.22
CA GLY A 115 2.27 0.44 0.10
C GLY A 115 2.59 -0.77 -0.79
N SER A 116 2.63 -1.95 -0.20
CA SER A 116 2.76 -3.23 -0.91
C SER A 116 2.02 -4.35 -0.19
N VAL A 117 1.50 -5.30 -0.96
CA VAL A 117 0.99 -6.60 -0.49
C VAL A 117 1.62 -7.68 -1.35
N VAL A 118 2.39 -8.57 -0.74
CA VAL A 118 3.19 -9.60 -1.43
C VAL A 118 2.76 -10.98 -0.99
N PRO A 119 2.47 -11.92 -1.91
CA PRO A 119 2.22 -13.31 -1.54
C PRO A 119 3.49 -13.95 -0.98
N LEU A 120 3.35 -14.71 0.12
CA LEU A 120 4.42 -15.44 0.77
C LEU A 120 4.50 -16.87 0.24
N ARG A 121 5.71 -17.42 0.17
CA ARG A 121 5.98 -18.80 -0.22
C ARG A 121 5.78 -19.80 0.92
N THR A 122 5.49 -19.30 2.11
CA THR A 122 5.26 -20.13 3.31
C THR A 122 3.93 -20.90 3.27
N GLY A 123 3.01 -20.51 2.39
CA GLY A 123 1.75 -21.23 2.17
C GLY A 123 0.77 -20.44 1.31
N PRO A 124 -0.24 -21.14 0.74
CA PRO A 124 -1.28 -20.48 -0.02
C PRO A 124 -2.10 -19.54 0.89
N GLY A 125 -2.53 -18.43 0.35
CA GLY A 125 -3.33 -17.43 1.08
C GLY A 125 -2.55 -16.62 2.11
N GLN A 126 -1.22 -16.77 2.17
CA GLN A 126 -0.37 -16.01 3.08
C GLN A 126 0.22 -14.79 2.39
N TYR A 127 0.15 -13.65 3.07
CA TYR A 127 0.61 -12.36 2.55
C TYR A 127 1.42 -11.58 3.59
N LEU A 128 2.35 -10.78 3.09
CA LEU A 128 3.03 -9.72 3.79
C LEU A 128 2.54 -8.39 3.25
N ALA A 129 2.17 -7.46 4.12
CA ALA A 129 1.84 -6.09 3.73
C ALA A 129 2.75 -5.09 4.45
N LEU A 130 3.07 -4.00 3.77
CA LEU A 130 4.04 -3.01 4.22
C LEU A 130 3.42 -1.62 4.22
N PHE A 131 3.74 -0.84 5.25
CA PHE A 131 3.37 0.57 5.35
C PHE A 131 4.39 1.32 6.22
N HIS A 132 4.21 2.63 6.39
CA HIS A 132 5.06 3.41 7.28
C HIS A 132 4.24 4.37 8.14
N ASP A 133 4.88 4.91 9.16
CA ASP A 133 4.38 6.04 9.92
C ASP A 133 5.52 7.01 10.24
N ASP A 134 5.18 8.29 10.39
CA ASP A 134 6.14 9.36 10.75
C ASP A 134 6.01 9.80 12.22
N GLY A 135 5.47 8.91 13.06
CA GLY A 135 5.24 9.13 14.49
C GLY A 135 3.88 9.75 14.81
N ARG A 136 2.95 9.86 13.85
CA ARG A 136 1.66 10.53 14.08
C ARG A 136 0.47 9.60 14.20
N PHE A 137 0.43 8.53 13.43
CA PHE A 137 -0.82 7.81 13.19
C PHE A 137 -0.83 6.37 13.69
N PHE A 138 0.33 5.80 14.03
CA PHE A 138 0.41 4.38 14.36
C PHE A 138 -0.53 3.98 15.52
N ASP A 139 -0.53 4.72 16.59
CA ASP A 139 -1.35 4.48 17.79
C ASP A 139 -2.55 5.44 17.92
N GLY A 140 -2.78 6.23 16.88
CA GLY A 140 -3.83 7.26 16.89
C GLY A 140 -3.51 8.50 17.73
N GLY A 141 -2.33 8.58 18.32
CA GLY A 141 -1.91 9.69 19.16
C GLY A 141 -1.71 11.01 18.42
N MET A 142 -1.54 10.95 17.10
CA MET A 142 -1.37 12.10 16.20
C MET A 142 -0.29 13.09 16.67
N LYS A 143 0.72 12.58 17.38
CA LYS A 143 1.75 13.39 18.00
C LYS A 143 3.08 13.15 17.28
N ARG A 144 3.44 14.08 16.40
CA ARG A 144 4.72 14.01 15.71
C ARG A 144 5.87 14.25 16.69
N THR A 145 6.87 13.39 16.65
CA THR A 145 8.13 13.58 17.38
C THR A 145 8.94 14.72 16.77
N ASN A 146 9.86 15.31 17.56
CA ASN A 146 10.81 16.29 17.06
C ASN A 146 12.23 15.89 17.49
N PRO A 147 13.12 15.47 16.59
CA PRO A 147 12.89 15.29 15.15
C PRO A 147 11.83 14.20 14.84
N PRO A 148 11.24 14.22 13.64
CA PRO A 148 10.29 13.19 13.22
C PRO A 148 10.96 11.83 13.20
N THR A 149 10.29 10.82 13.76
CA THR A 149 10.76 9.43 13.73
C THR A 149 9.94 8.66 12.71
N PHE A 150 10.62 8.12 11.71
CA PHE A 150 9.99 7.31 10.67
C PHE A 150 10.15 5.83 11.00
N THR A 151 9.08 5.08 10.94
CA THR A 151 9.07 3.62 11.12
C THR A 151 8.40 2.96 9.93
N VAL A 152 9.09 1.99 9.35
CA VAL A 152 8.52 1.07 8.36
C VAL A 152 8.00 -0.15 9.09
N TYR A 153 6.76 -0.50 8.84
CA TYR A 153 6.05 -1.62 9.45
C TYR A 153 5.71 -2.70 8.45
N GLN A 154 5.63 -3.91 8.95
CA GLN A 154 5.04 -5.06 8.26
C GLN A 154 3.89 -5.64 9.06
N THR A 155 2.92 -6.24 8.36
CA THR A 155 1.85 -7.05 8.93
C THR A 155 1.59 -8.26 8.04
N ARG A 156 1.02 -9.32 8.59
CA ARG A 156 0.83 -10.61 7.89
C ARG A 156 -0.62 -11.02 7.89
N SER A 157 -1.01 -11.67 6.80
CA SER A 157 -2.28 -12.37 6.68
C SER A 157 -2.04 -13.85 6.38
N VAL A 158 -2.91 -14.72 6.88
CA VAL A 158 -2.89 -16.18 6.63
C VAL A 158 -4.20 -16.68 6.03
N ASP A 159 -5.12 -15.79 5.74
CA ASP A 159 -6.49 -16.08 5.30
C ASP A 159 -6.89 -15.38 3.98
N GLY A 160 -5.91 -15.13 3.14
CA GLY A 160 -6.16 -14.47 1.86
C GLY A 160 -6.38 -12.96 1.97
N GLY A 161 -5.77 -12.32 2.97
CA GLY A 161 -5.82 -10.87 3.14
C GLY A 161 -7.07 -10.35 3.86
N LEU A 162 -7.88 -11.23 4.46
CA LEU A 162 -9.10 -10.82 5.15
C LEU A 162 -8.84 -10.30 6.57
N THR A 163 -7.86 -10.91 7.26
CA THR A 163 -7.38 -10.42 8.56
C THR A 163 -5.86 -10.22 8.55
N TRP A 164 -5.39 -9.33 9.42
CA TRP A 164 -3.99 -8.92 9.49
C TRP A 164 -3.49 -8.96 10.92
N SER A 165 -2.26 -9.43 11.10
CA SER A 165 -1.61 -9.49 12.42
C SER A 165 -1.34 -8.08 12.98
N ALA A 166 -1.03 -7.99 14.27
CA ALA A 166 -0.41 -6.79 14.81
C ALA A 166 0.85 -6.45 14.01
N PRO A 167 1.07 -5.17 13.66
CA PRO A 167 2.25 -4.77 12.91
C PRO A 167 3.54 -4.92 13.69
N GLU A 168 4.61 -5.28 12.97
CA GLU A 168 5.97 -5.36 13.47
C GLU A 168 6.82 -4.27 12.81
N ALA A 169 7.63 -3.55 13.59
CA ALA A 169 8.56 -2.57 13.06
C ALA A 169 9.75 -3.28 12.37
N ILE A 170 10.00 -2.93 11.11
CA ILE A 170 11.18 -3.40 10.35
C ILE A 170 12.38 -2.51 10.68
N ILE A 171 12.17 -1.20 10.61
CA ILE A 171 13.18 -0.18 10.90
C ILE A 171 12.54 1.07 11.44
N THR A 172 13.20 1.69 12.42
CA THR A 172 12.83 2.98 13.00
C THR A 172 14.05 3.89 12.97
N SER A 173 13.90 5.12 12.48
CA SER A 173 14.98 6.10 12.40
C SER A 173 14.47 7.53 12.48
N SER A 174 15.25 8.39 13.16
CA SER A 174 15.12 9.84 13.12
C SER A 174 16.12 10.51 12.17
N ASP A 175 17.15 9.78 11.75
CA ASP A 175 18.25 10.30 10.92
C ASP A 175 17.99 10.11 9.43
N VAL A 176 17.29 9.05 9.09
CA VAL A 176 16.90 8.71 7.73
C VAL A 176 15.39 8.49 7.70
N HIS A 177 14.68 9.30 6.95
CA HIS A 177 13.21 9.29 6.90
C HIS A 177 12.70 8.29 5.86
N LEU A 178 12.88 6.98 6.12
CA LEU A 178 12.48 5.91 5.21
C LEU A 178 10.96 5.71 5.23
N CYS A 179 10.35 5.74 4.04
CA CYS A 179 8.90 5.70 3.86
C CYS A 179 8.50 5.02 2.55
N GLU A 180 7.19 4.88 2.34
CA GLU A 180 6.57 4.38 1.11
C GLU A 180 7.19 3.06 0.61
N PRO A 181 7.15 1.97 1.42
CA PRO A 181 7.80 0.72 1.09
C PRO A 181 7.19 0.07 -0.14
N GLY A 182 7.99 -0.09 -1.19
CA GLY A 182 7.67 -0.84 -2.39
C GLY A 182 8.37 -2.20 -2.39
N ALA A 183 7.63 -3.31 -2.34
CA ALA A 183 8.21 -4.65 -2.30
C ALA A 183 8.21 -5.32 -3.67
N VAL A 184 9.30 -6.03 -3.96
CA VAL A 184 9.46 -6.86 -5.14
C VAL A 184 10.13 -8.18 -4.76
N ARG A 185 9.70 -9.26 -5.42
CA ARG A 185 10.34 -10.56 -5.31
C ARG A 185 11.35 -10.75 -6.43
N SER A 186 12.51 -11.32 -6.12
CA SER A 186 13.52 -11.66 -7.11
C SER A 186 12.96 -12.62 -8.18
N PRO A 187 13.51 -12.60 -9.40
CA PRO A 187 13.04 -13.48 -10.49
C PRO A 187 13.13 -14.97 -10.18
N ASP A 188 14.10 -15.39 -9.35
CA ASP A 188 14.22 -16.77 -8.89
C ASP A 188 13.27 -17.10 -7.73
N GLY A 189 12.54 -16.12 -7.24
CA GLY A 189 11.56 -16.22 -6.17
C GLY A 189 12.12 -16.32 -4.75
N ARG A 190 13.44 -16.28 -4.55
CA ARG A 190 14.08 -16.61 -3.27
C ARG A 190 14.18 -15.45 -2.31
N GLN A 191 14.24 -14.23 -2.83
CA GLN A 191 14.51 -13.03 -2.04
C GLN A 191 13.38 -12.00 -2.21
N LEU A 192 13.05 -11.31 -1.16
CA LEU A 192 12.26 -10.07 -1.20
C LEU A 192 13.22 -8.88 -1.09
N ALA A 193 12.95 -7.86 -1.88
CA ALA A 193 13.55 -6.55 -1.73
C ALA A 193 12.46 -5.53 -1.41
N ILE A 194 12.73 -4.60 -0.50
CA ILE A 194 11.90 -3.41 -0.29
C ILE A 194 12.69 -2.17 -0.67
N LEU A 195 12.10 -1.39 -1.56
CA LEU A 195 12.58 -0.07 -1.93
C LEU A 195 11.89 0.96 -1.04
N LEU A 196 12.67 1.85 -0.48
CA LEU A 196 12.23 2.84 0.49
C LEU A 196 12.63 4.23 0.01
N ARG A 197 11.64 5.10 -0.14
CA ARG A 197 11.88 6.50 -0.39
C ARG A 197 12.52 7.16 0.82
N GLU A 198 13.43 8.12 0.62
CA GLU A 198 13.96 8.96 1.68
C GLU A 198 13.25 10.34 1.65
N ASN A 199 12.45 10.60 2.68
CA ASN A 199 11.53 11.75 2.71
C ASN A 199 12.18 13.08 3.07
N SER A 200 13.32 13.09 3.77
CA SER A 200 14.04 14.34 4.11
C SER A 200 14.72 14.96 2.89
N ARG A 201 14.91 14.18 1.82
CA ARG A 201 15.59 14.57 0.57
C ARG A 201 17.06 14.91 0.76
N GLN A 202 17.67 14.44 1.82
CA GLN A 202 19.10 14.62 2.08
C GLN A 202 19.93 13.46 1.59
N LYS A 203 19.29 12.28 1.45
CA LYS A 203 19.89 11.04 0.96
C LYS A 203 19.07 10.48 -0.19
N ASN A 204 19.63 9.45 -0.81
CA ASN A 204 18.95 8.71 -1.86
C ASN A 204 17.96 7.70 -1.26
N SER A 205 17.12 7.11 -2.10
CA SER A 205 16.28 5.97 -1.73
C SER A 205 17.14 4.82 -1.20
N HIS A 206 16.56 3.98 -0.38
CA HIS A 206 17.25 2.84 0.22
C HIS A 206 16.62 1.52 -0.21
N VAL A 207 17.37 0.45 -0.09
CA VAL A 207 16.91 -0.92 -0.31
C VAL A 207 17.27 -1.80 0.88
N MET A 208 16.36 -2.70 1.25
CA MET A 208 16.59 -3.76 2.22
C MET A 208 16.16 -5.09 1.61
N PHE A 209 16.78 -6.19 2.05
CA PHE A 209 16.55 -7.54 1.52
C PHE A 209 16.13 -8.51 2.62
N SER A 210 15.35 -9.51 2.25
CA SER A 210 14.96 -10.63 3.08
C SER A 210 15.03 -11.93 2.29
N ASP A 211 15.71 -12.94 2.83
CA ASP A 211 15.82 -14.28 2.27
C ASP A 211 14.87 -15.29 2.96
N ASP A 212 14.09 -14.83 3.93
CA ASP A 212 13.26 -15.66 4.80
C ASP A 212 11.78 -15.21 4.87
N GLU A 213 11.29 -14.66 3.75
CA GLU A 213 9.90 -14.20 3.60
C GLU A 213 9.53 -13.05 4.57
N GLY A 214 10.47 -12.14 4.81
CA GLY A 214 10.26 -10.96 5.65
C GLY A 214 10.32 -11.25 7.16
N ARG A 215 10.85 -12.40 7.60
CA ARG A 215 11.07 -12.64 9.03
C ARG A 215 12.23 -11.82 9.56
N THR A 216 13.27 -11.71 8.74
CA THR A 216 14.41 -10.82 8.99
C THR A 216 14.72 -9.97 7.76
N TRP A 217 15.27 -8.80 7.99
CA TRP A 217 15.65 -7.85 6.94
C TRP A 217 17.11 -7.43 7.12
N SER A 218 17.80 -7.23 6.00
CA SER A 218 19.14 -6.64 6.02
C SER A 218 19.10 -5.20 6.55
N ALA A 219 20.27 -4.68 6.94
CA ALA A 219 20.39 -3.22 7.15
C ALA A 219 20.01 -2.45 5.87
N PRO A 220 19.44 -1.25 5.98
CA PRO A 220 19.13 -0.41 4.84
C PRO A 220 20.42 0.02 4.13
N ARG A 221 20.44 -0.10 2.81
CA ARG A 221 21.55 0.34 1.97
C ARG A 221 21.06 1.46 1.06
N GLU A 222 21.74 2.59 1.12
CA GLU A 222 21.47 3.70 0.23
C GLU A 222 21.76 3.31 -1.23
N LEU A 223 20.85 3.65 -2.14
CA LEU A 223 21.01 3.41 -3.57
C LEU A 223 21.94 4.47 -4.17
N PRO A 224 22.69 4.12 -5.23
CA PRO A 224 23.52 5.09 -5.93
C PRO A 224 22.66 6.17 -6.61
N PRO A 225 23.21 7.39 -6.80
CA PRO A 225 22.44 8.54 -7.31
C PRO A 225 21.73 8.29 -8.63
N GLU A 226 22.24 7.43 -9.47
CA GLU A 226 21.68 7.10 -10.79
C GLU A 226 20.37 6.32 -10.69
N LEU A 227 20.13 5.68 -9.54
CA LEU A 227 18.91 4.90 -9.27
C LEU A 227 17.92 5.63 -8.36
N THR A 228 18.25 6.84 -7.94
CA THR A 228 17.31 7.62 -7.18
C THR A 228 16.32 8.28 -8.13
N GLY A 229 15.17 7.67 -8.19
CA GLY A 229 14.00 8.45 -8.54
C GLY A 229 13.94 9.56 -7.52
N ASP A 230 14.35 10.66 -7.90
CA ASP A 230 13.96 11.87 -7.46
C ASP A 230 13.40 12.04 -6.08
N ARG A 231 13.95 12.75 -5.49
CA ARG A 231 13.46 13.88 -4.68
C ARG A 231 12.11 14.48 -5.19
N HIS A 232 11.17 13.69 -5.74
CA HIS A 232 9.84 14.12 -6.23
C HIS A 232 9.88 15.34 -7.14
N LYS A 233 10.56 15.24 -8.21
CA LYS A 233 10.31 16.16 -9.32
C LYS A 233 9.11 15.74 -10.12
#